data_52f7f336f9430a754f70ac6c90e6a98f
#
_entry.id   52f7f336f9430a754f70ac6c90e6a98f
#
_cell.length_a   1.000
_cell.length_b   1.000
_cell.length_c   1.000
_cell.angle_alpha   90.00
_cell.angle_beta   90.00
_cell.angle_gamma   90.00
#
_symmetry.space_group_name_H-M   'P 1'
#
loop_
_entity.id
_entity.type
_entity.pdbx_description
1 polymer ?
#
loop_
_entity_poly.entity_id
_entity_poly.type
_entity_poly.pdbx_seq_one_letter_code
_entity_poly.pdbx_strand_id
1 'polypeptide(L)'
;MKKILAILLLLCSFLGFSFVEKEVKVYSKSMKKDIPVTVILPDGYSKDKSYNTIYVLHGWSGSNKNYPEKTSIKKLSDQYDIIYVSPDGNYDSWYVDSNLKKESKYYTFVSKELVDYIDSNFSTYKAKEHRAITGLSMGGFGAFYIGIKNQDVFGNIGSMSGGMNPEQYKGNWGIEKVINSDWNEYNIKDIAHKLIGTKSNLIIDCGVDDFFIEPNRELHKKLLDLNIKHEYTERPGTHSWDYWDNSIKSQTYFFNQMFNQK
;
A
#
# COMPACT_ATOMS: atom_id res chain seq x y z
N MET A 1 -53.01 12.06 44.73
CA MET A 1 -52.70 11.54 43.39
C MET A 1 -51.29 11.93 43.01
N LYS A 2 -50.29 11.06 43.22
CA LYS A 2 -48.90 11.30 42.86
C LYS A 2 -48.64 10.86 41.43
N LYS A 3 -48.29 11.81 40.55
CA LYS A 3 -47.88 11.52 39.14
C LYS A 3 -46.44 11.02 39.20
N ILE A 4 -46.20 9.77 38.87
CA ILE A 4 -44.88 9.19 38.66
C ILE A 4 -44.47 9.53 37.23
N LEU A 5 -43.46 10.39 37.10
CA LEU A 5 -42.85 10.74 35.84
C LEU A 5 -41.78 9.68 35.52
N ALA A 6 -42.07 8.79 34.60
CA ALA A 6 -41.10 7.79 34.12
C ALA A 6 -40.13 8.49 33.14
N ILE A 7 -38.90 8.70 33.55
CA ILE A 7 -37.83 9.16 32.68
C ILE A 7 -37.28 7.94 31.94
N LEU A 8 -37.61 7.85 30.65
CA LEU A 8 -37.04 6.85 29.75
C LEU A 8 -35.63 7.34 29.36
N LEU A 9 -34.60 6.80 30.01
CA LEU A 9 -33.21 6.99 29.60
C LEU A 9 -32.99 6.16 28.31
N LEU A 10 -33.01 6.83 27.16
CA LEU A 10 -32.51 6.27 25.93
C LEU A 10 -30.98 6.17 26.04
N LEU A 11 -30.49 4.98 26.37
CA LEU A 11 -29.08 4.65 26.17
C LEU A 11 -28.84 4.54 24.64
N CYS A 12 -28.46 5.65 24.02
CA CYS A 12 -27.77 5.61 22.74
C CYS A 12 -26.40 4.98 23.00
N SER A 13 -26.28 3.67 22.79
CA SER A 13 -24.99 3.03 22.64
C SER A 13 -24.36 3.60 21.37
N PHE A 14 -23.48 4.60 21.52
CA PHE A 14 -22.53 4.93 20.50
C PHE A 14 -21.67 3.66 20.30
N LEU A 15 -21.95 2.91 19.24
CA LEU A 15 -21.02 1.96 18.68
C LEU A 15 -19.83 2.79 18.16
N GLY A 16 -18.92 3.12 19.04
CA GLY A 16 -17.66 3.71 18.67
C GLY A 16 -16.89 2.67 17.86
N PHE A 17 -16.52 2.98 16.63
CA PHE A 17 -15.58 2.17 15.87
C PHE A 17 -14.28 2.06 16.69
N SER A 18 -13.94 0.85 17.12
CA SER A 18 -12.79 0.57 17.99
C SER A 18 -11.74 -0.22 17.22
N PHE A 19 -11.16 0.40 16.18
CA PHE A 19 -9.96 -0.17 15.54
C PHE A 19 -8.81 -0.20 16.55
N VAL A 20 -7.91 -1.17 16.39
CA VAL A 20 -6.70 -1.26 17.21
C VAL A 20 -5.49 -0.84 16.37
N GLU A 21 -4.92 0.31 16.68
CA GLU A 21 -3.68 0.78 16.09
C GLU A 21 -2.49 0.31 16.93
N LYS A 22 -1.55 -0.37 16.32
CA LYS A 22 -0.31 -0.84 16.95
C LYS A 22 0.89 -0.25 16.23
N GLU A 23 1.73 0.46 16.95
CA GLU A 23 3.06 0.86 16.48
C GLU A 23 4.08 -0.19 16.95
N VAL A 24 4.76 -0.83 16.00
CA VAL A 24 5.78 -1.86 16.26
C VAL A 24 7.10 -1.46 15.61
N LYS A 25 8.21 -2.01 16.14
CA LYS A 25 9.53 -1.89 15.54
C LYS A 25 9.91 -3.25 14.96
N VAL A 26 10.12 -3.30 13.66
CA VAL A 26 10.54 -4.51 12.95
C VAL A 26 12.02 -4.42 12.67
N TYR A 27 12.79 -5.33 13.26
CA TYR A 27 14.24 -5.36 13.03
C TYR A 27 14.55 -5.88 11.62
N SER A 28 15.14 -5.00 10.81
CA SER A 28 15.65 -5.36 9.48
C SER A 28 17.05 -5.97 9.62
N LYS A 29 17.18 -7.23 9.29
CA LYS A 29 18.48 -7.95 9.27
C LYS A 29 19.39 -7.41 8.16
N SER A 30 18.80 -7.09 7.02
CA SER A 30 19.51 -6.57 5.84
C SER A 30 20.05 -5.15 6.06
N MET A 31 19.37 -4.32 6.88
CA MET A 31 19.79 -2.96 7.20
C MET A 31 20.37 -2.81 8.60
N LYS A 32 20.27 -3.85 9.46
CA LYS A 32 20.74 -3.87 10.86
C LYS A 32 20.19 -2.73 11.72
N LYS A 33 18.91 -2.45 11.56
CA LYS A 33 18.19 -1.39 12.32
C LYS A 33 16.72 -1.73 12.49
N ASP A 34 16.10 -1.11 13.49
CA ASP A 34 14.66 -1.18 13.70
C ASP A 34 13.94 -0.21 12.76
N ILE A 35 12.90 -0.70 12.08
CA ILE A 35 12.04 0.08 11.20
C ILE A 35 10.67 0.23 11.87
N PRO A 36 10.17 1.47 12.07
CA PRO A 36 8.81 1.69 12.57
C PRO A 36 7.76 1.18 11.58
N VAL A 37 6.75 0.53 12.10
CA VAL A 37 5.60 0.03 11.31
C VAL A 37 4.33 0.28 12.10
N THR A 38 3.32 0.86 11.46
CA THR A 38 1.97 0.96 12.03
C THR A 38 1.12 -0.16 11.46
N VAL A 39 0.48 -0.92 12.33
CA VAL A 39 -0.46 -2.00 11.98
C VAL A 39 -1.84 -1.61 12.47
N ILE A 40 -2.81 -1.53 11.56
CA ILE A 40 -4.22 -1.29 11.87
C ILE A 40 -4.94 -2.64 11.83
N LEU A 41 -5.56 -2.99 12.93
CA LEU A 41 -6.35 -4.20 13.08
C LEU A 41 -7.84 -3.82 13.11
N PRO A 42 -8.73 -4.61 12.49
CA PRO A 42 -10.17 -4.37 12.54
C PRO A 42 -10.71 -4.52 13.95
N ASP A 43 -11.86 -3.91 14.22
CA ASP A 43 -12.59 -4.12 15.45
C ASP A 43 -12.91 -5.60 15.63
N GLY A 44 -12.79 -6.09 16.85
CA GLY A 44 -12.97 -7.52 17.13
C GLY A 44 -11.90 -8.44 16.55
N TYR A 45 -10.70 -7.91 16.20
CA TYR A 45 -9.57 -8.75 15.78
C TYR A 45 -9.35 -9.91 16.77
N SER A 46 -9.29 -11.13 16.25
CA SER A 46 -9.04 -12.35 17.02
C SER A 46 -7.89 -13.16 16.41
N LYS A 47 -7.18 -13.90 17.24
CA LYS A 47 -6.18 -14.86 16.77
C LYS A 47 -6.79 -16.17 16.25
N ASP A 48 -8.09 -16.35 16.41
CA ASP A 48 -8.81 -17.59 16.04
C ASP A 48 -9.27 -17.59 14.58
N LYS A 49 -9.12 -16.46 13.86
CA LYS A 49 -9.39 -16.36 12.42
C LYS A 49 -8.23 -15.70 11.70
N SER A 50 -8.14 -15.90 10.38
CA SER A 50 -7.14 -15.25 9.53
C SER A 50 -7.73 -14.07 8.77
N TYR A 51 -6.90 -13.07 8.48
CA TYR A 51 -7.29 -11.80 7.86
C TYR A 51 -6.54 -11.57 6.56
N ASN A 52 -7.20 -10.96 5.59
CA ASN A 52 -6.56 -10.37 4.42
C ASN A 52 -5.68 -9.19 4.85
N THR A 53 -4.62 -8.93 4.10
CA THR A 53 -3.64 -7.91 4.48
C THR A 53 -3.34 -6.97 3.32
N ILE A 54 -3.35 -5.67 3.58
CA ILE A 54 -2.94 -4.63 2.63
C ILE A 54 -1.75 -3.87 3.19
N TYR A 55 -0.61 -3.93 2.48
CA TYR A 55 0.58 -3.12 2.74
C TYR A 55 0.44 -1.79 2.02
N VAL A 56 0.58 -0.67 2.77
CA VAL A 56 0.42 0.69 2.23
C VAL A 56 1.72 1.48 2.36
N LEU A 57 2.31 1.85 1.24
CA LEU A 57 3.62 2.49 1.16
C LEU A 57 3.47 4.01 1.00
N HIS A 58 4.09 4.77 1.93
CA HIS A 58 4.03 6.24 1.90
C HIS A 58 4.87 6.86 0.77
N GLY A 59 4.62 8.13 0.46
CA GLY A 59 5.37 8.91 -0.52
C GLY A 59 6.70 9.45 0.03
N TRP A 60 7.45 10.16 -0.84
CA TRP A 60 8.69 10.85 -0.44
C TRP A 60 8.47 11.74 0.78
N SER A 61 9.42 11.79 1.68
CA SER A 61 9.41 12.50 2.97
C SER A 61 8.32 12.06 3.96
N GLY A 62 7.65 10.93 3.70
CA GLY A 62 6.61 10.39 4.58
C GLY A 62 7.13 9.51 5.70
N SER A 63 6.20 8.82 6.37
CA SER A 63 6.47 7.87 7.45
C SER A 63 5.34 6.82 7.58
N ASN A 64 5.54 5.85 8.45
CA ASN A 64 4.53 4.84 8.82
C ASN A 64 3.20 5.44 9.33
N LYS A 65 3.20 6.71 9.77
CA LYS A 65 2.01 7.38 10.35
C LYS A 65 1.11 8.04 9.31
N ASN A 66 1.61 8.27 8.09
CA ASN A 66 0.88 9.08 7.12
C ASN A 66 -0.48 8.50 6.73
N TYR A 67 -0.56 7.21 6.42
CA TYR A 67 -1.84 6.60 6.09
C TYR A 67 -2.82 6.57 7.27
N PRO A 68 -2.41 6.11 8.47
CA PRO A 68 -3.29 6.14 9.65
C PRO A 68 -3.85 7.51 10.01
N GLU A 69 -3.05 8.57 9.83
CA GLU A 69 -3.43 9.92 10.23
C GLU A 69 -4.21 10.69 9.14
N LYS A 70 -3.94 10.41 7.87
CA LYS A 70 -4.41 11.24 6.76
C LYS A 70 -5.44 10.57 5.87
N THR A 71 -5.78 9.30 6.13
CA THR A 71 -6.72 8.55 5.30
C THR A 71 -7.74 7.78 6.12
N SER A 72 -8.70 7.22 5.42
CA SER A 72 -9.80 6.43 6.00
C SER A 72 -9.43 4.98 6.32
N ILE A 73 -8.15 4.54 6.25
CA ILE A 73 -7.78 3.11 6.38
C ILE A 73 -8.25 2.47 7.69
N LYS A 74 -8.36 3.23 8.78
CA LYS A 74 -8.89 2.74 10.06
C LYS A 74 -10.35 2.28 9.92
N LYS A 75 -11.19 3.10 9.27
CA LYS A 75 -12.59 2.76 8.98
C LYS A 75 -12.70 1.63 7.96
N LEU A 76 -11.82 1.61 6.96
CA LEU A 76 -11.79 0.57 5.93
C LEU A 76 -11.36 -0.77 6.51
N SER A 77 -10.44 -0.76 7.50
CA SER A 77 -10.05 -1.96 8.26
C SER A 77 -11.26 -2.62 8.90
N ASP A 78 -12.08 -1.86 9.63
CA ASP A 78 -13.30 -2.36 10.26
C ASP A 78 -14.35 -2.79 9.24
N GLN A 79 -14.57 -1.97 8.22
CA GLN A 79 -15.61 -2.21 7.20
C GLN A 79 -15.38 -3.50 6.41
N TYR A 80 -14.13 -3.83 6.10
CA TYR A 80 -13.77 -4.96 5.24
C TYR A 80 -13.08 -6.11 5.98
N ASP A 81 -12.88 -5.96 7.30
CA ASP A 81 -12.19 -6.96 8.13
C ASP A 81 -10.77 -7.27 7.61
N ILE A 82 -10.01 -6.21 7.33
CA ILE A 82 -8.69 -6.25 6.69
C ILE A 82 -7.64 -5.65 7.62
N ILE A 83 -6.45 -6.27 7.69
CA ILE A 83 -5.28 -5.70 8.36
C ILE A 83 -4.55 -4.77 7.39
N TYR A 84 -4.27 -3.51 7.83
CA TYR A 84 -3.36 -2.64 7.11
C TYR A 84 -2.00 -2.60 7.77
N VAL A 85 -0.96 -2.63 6.94
CA VAL A 85 0.45 -2.55 7.35
C VAL A 85 1.09 -1.34 6.68
N SER A 86 1.46 -0.35 7.47
CA SER A 86 2.09 0.90 7.00
C SER A 86 3.52 0.98 7.52
N PRO A 87 4.53 0.52 6.75
CA PRO A 87 5.93 0.63 7.15
C PRO A 87 6.49 2.04 6.93
N ASP A 88 7.50 2.41 7.73
CA ASP A 88 8.39 3.50 7.39
C ASP A 88 9.31 3.06 6.24
N GLY A 89 9.22 3.73 5.11
CA GLY A 89 10.05 3.52 3.92
C GLY A 89 11.24 4.48 3.85
N ASN A 90 11.57 5.19 4.94
CA ASN A 90 12.53 6.28 4.98
C ASN A 90 12.15 7.47 4.08
N TYR A 91 12.89 8.54 4.21
CA TYR A 91 12.64 9.81 3.54
C TYR A 91 12.62 9.71 2.00
N ASP A 92 13.60 8.96 1.42
CA ASP A 92 13.87 8.92 -0.02
C ASP A 92 14.37 7.54 -0.52
N SER A 93 13.91 6.44 0.08
CA SER A 93 14.42 5.10 -0.28
C SER A 93 13.93 4.60 -1.64
N TRP A 94 12.84 5.14 -2.16
CA TRP A 94 12.13 4.63 -3.33
C TRP A 94 11.82 3.12 -3.26
N TYR A 95 11.86 2.57 -2.04
CA TYR A 95 11.60 1.14 -1.78
C TYR A 95 12.46 0.20 -2.61
N VAL A 96 13.71 0.61 -2.92
CA VAL A 96 14.70 -0.22 -3.63
C VAL A 96 15.82 -0.69 -2.68
N ASP A 97 16.55 -1.72 -3.11
CA ASP A 97 17.83 -2.08 -2.50
C ASP A 97 18.93 -1.29 -3.21
N SER A 98 19.30 -0.18 -2.62
CA SER A 98 20.25 0.74 -3.23
C SER A 98 21.66 0.14 -3.33
N ASN A 99 22.30 0.33 -4.49
CA ASN A 99 23.72 0.06 -4.69
C ASN A 99 24.61 1.19 -4.15
N LEU A 100 24.05 2.39 -3.99
CA LEU A 100 24.75 3.59 -3.54
C LEU A 100 24.74 3.75 -2.01
N LYS A 101 23.65 3.33 -1.37
CA LYS A 101 23.47 3.36 0.08
C LYS A 101 23.29 1.92 0.59
N LYS A 102 24.38 1.30 1.04
CA LYS A 102 24.38 -0.13 1.49
C LYS A 102 23.38 -0.40 2.61
N GLU A 103 23.09 0.61 3.44
CA GLU A 103 22.14 0.59 4.54
C GLU A 103 20.68 0.81 4.09
N SER A 104 20.42 1.02 2.79
CA SER A 104 19.07 1.18 2.22
C SER A 104 18.68 -0.07 1.44
N LYS A 105 18.01 -1.02 2.12
CA LYS A 105 17.55 -2.30 1.59
C LYS A 105 16.03 -2.45 1.75
N TYR A 106 15.30 -1.42 1.31
CA TYR A 106 13.85 -1.34 1.55
C TYR A 106 13.03 -2.26 0.66
N TYR A 107 13.55 -2.67 -0.52
CA TYR A 107 12.93 -3.73 -1.30
C TYR A 107 12.96 -5.07 -0.51
N THR A 108 14.13 -5.49 -0.03
CA THR A 108 14.26 -6.70 0.79
C THR A 108 13.44 -6.61 2.07
N PHE A 109 13.46 -5.45 2.73
CA PHE A 109 12.70 -5.25 3.95
C PHE A 109 11.20 -5.47 3.74
N VAL A 110 10.59 -4.77 2.77
CA VAL A 110 9.14 -4.82 2.55
C VAL A 110 8.71 -6.17 1.97
N SER A 111 9.47 -6.71 0.99
CA SER A 111 9.05 -7.93 0.29
C SER A 111 9.25 -9.21 1.10
N LYS A 112 10.14 -9.20 2.10
CA LYS A 112 10.50 -10.41 2.86
C LYS A 112 10.44 -10.19 4.37
N GLU A 113 11.30 -9.34 4.93
CA GLU A 113 11.48 -9.23 6.38
C GLU A 113 10.20 -8.77 7.10
N LEU A 114 9.50 -7.79 6.51
CA LEU A 114 8.25 -7.28 7.03
C LEU A 114 7.11 -8.30 6.88
N VAL A 115 7.02 -8.97 5.74
CA VAL A 115 6.01 -10.02 5.51
C VAL A 115 6.18 -11.15 6.51
N ASP A 116 7.42 -11.65 6.69
CA ASP A 116 7.73 -12.70 7.65
C ASP A 116 7.36 -12.28 9.09
N TYR A 117 7.63 -11.04 9.46
CA TYR A 117 7.26 -10.49 10.77
C TYR A 117 5.75 -10.43 10.97
N ILE A 118 5.02 -9.89 9.99
CA ILE A 118 3.55 -9.74 10.06
C ILE A 118 2.89 -11.11 10.13
N ASP A 119 3.27 -12.04 9.28
CA ASP A 119 2.71 -13.40 9.25
C ASP A 119 3.04 -14.23 10.51
N SER A 120 4.09 -13.85 11.24
CA SER A 120 4.48 -14.50 12.50
C SER A 120 3.81 -13.91 13.74
N ASN A 121 3.40 -12.65 13.70
CA ASN A 121 2.90 -11.92 14.86
C ASN A 121 1.41 -11.60 14.81
N PHE A 122 0.79 -11.69 13.62
CA PHE A 122 -0.62 -11.42 13.40
C PHE A 122 -1.29 -12.58 12.66
N SER A 123 -2.60 -12.73 12.83
CA SER A 123 -3.37 -13.80 12.20
C SER A 123 -3.72 -13.43 10.76
N THR A 124 -2.78 -13.63 9.85
CA THR A 124 -2.94 -13.33 8.42
C THR A 124 -3.13 -14.60 7.58
N TYR A 125 -3.84 -14.49 6.47
CA TYR A 125 -3.72 -15.48 5.41
C TYR A 125 -2.34 -15.33 4.77
N LYS A 126 -1.59 -16.45 4.66
CA LYS A 126 -0.22 -16.43 4.14
C LYS A 126 -0.13 -16.53 2.62
N ALA A 127 -1.22 -16.93 1.97
CA ALA A 127 -1.28 -17.05 0.52
C ALA A 127 -1.30 -15.66 -0.16
N LYS A 128 -0.64 -15.55 -1.30
CA LYS A 128 -0.49 -14.30 -2.05
C LYS A 128 -1.82 -13.68 -2.49
N GLU A 129 -2.83 -14.52 -2.74
CA GLU A 129 -4.18 -14.12 -3.14
C GLU A 129 -4.84 -13.25 -2.08
N HIS A 130 -4.44 -13.40 -0.81
CA HIS A 130 -4.94 -12.68 0.36
C HIS A 130 -4.03 -11.53 0.81
N ARG A 131 -3.02 -11.20 -0.02
CA ARG A 131 -2.08 -10.12 0.30
C ARG A 131 -2.01 -9.11 -0.84
N ALA A 132 -2.22 -7.85 -0.49
CA ALA A 132 -2.09 -6.72 -1.40
C ALA A 132 -0.96 -5.80 -0.99
N ILE A 133 -0.36 -5.13 -1.97
CA ILE A 133 0.58 -4.03 -1.78
C ILE A 133 0.13 -2.85 -2.62
N THR A 134 0.05 -1.68 -2.01
CA THR A 134 -0.26 -0.42 -2.70
C THR A 134 0.51 0.73 -2.07
N GLY A 135 0.47 1.90 -2.69
CA GLY A 135 1.12 3.07 -2.15
C GLY A 135 0.84 4.31 -2.99
N LEU A 136 1.28 5.46 -2.49
CA LEU A 136 1.16 6.73 -3.18
C LEU A 136 2.52 7.27 -3.62
N SER A 137 2.60 7.95 -4.78
CA SER A 137 3.84 8.64 -5.20
C SER A 137 5.06 7.70 -5.25
N MET A 138 6.12 7.98 -4.47
CA MET A 138 7.25 7.07 -4.25
C MET A 138 6.79 5.67 -3.81
N GLY A 139 5.76 5.59 -2.94
CA GLY A 139 5.20 4.32 -2.49
C GLY A 139 4.39 3.60 -3.57
N GLY A 140 3.75 4.33 -4.50
CA GLY A 140 3.06 3.76 -5.66
C GLY A 140 4.04 3.08 -6.62
N PHE A 141 5.18 3.73 -6.88
CA PHE A 141 6.30 3.11 -7.57
C PHE A 141 6.78 1.86 -6.80
N GLY A 142 7.07 2.00 -5.50
CA GLY A 142 7.56 0.90 -4.66
C GLY A 142 6.62 -0.30 -4.65
N ALA A 143 5.31 -0.08 -4.59
CA ALA A 143 4.31 -1.15 -4.62
C ALA A 143 4.34 -1.93 -5.95
N PHE A 144 4.41 -1.24 -7.09
CA PHE A 144 4.54 -1.90 -8.40
C PHE A 144 5.88 -2.58 -8.57
N TYR A 145 6.98 -1.90 -8.20
CA TYR A 145 8.33 -2.47 -8.30
C TYR A 145 8.48 -3.76 -7.47
N ILE A 146 8.03 -3.73 -6.22
CA ILE A 146 8.07 -4.88 -5.32
C ILE A 146 7.10 -5.96 -5.80
N GLY A 147 5.85 -5.61 -6.11
CA GLY A 147 4.81 -6.56 -6.50
C GLY A 147 5.15 -7.31 -7.77
N ILE A 148 5.66 -6.63 -8.81
CA ILE A 148 6.10 -7.26 -10.07
C ILE A 148 7.25 -8.25 -9.83
N LYS A 149 8.14 -7.96 -8.92
CA LYS A 149 9.32 -8.81 -8.63
C LYS A 149 9.04 -9.91 -7.59
N ASN A 150 7.90 -9.87 -6.89
CA ASN A 150 7.52 -10.83 -5.83
C ASN A 150 6.05 -11.26 -5.98
N GLN A 151 5.70 -11.79 -7.14
CA GLN A 151 4.33 -12.22 -7.48
C GLN A 151 3.89 -13.47 -6.73
N ASP A 152 4.81 -14.18 -6.11
CA ASP A 152 4.59 -15.28 -5.17
C ASP A 152 4.27 -14.80 -3.75
N VAL A 153 4.52 -13.53 -3.46
CA VAL A 153 4.24 -12.88 -2.17
C VAL A 153 2.99 -12.01 -2.25
N PHE A 154 2.86 -11.17 -3.29
CA PHE A 154 1.75 -10.23 -3.47
C PHE A 154 0.96 -10.59 -4.72
N GLY A 155 -0.25 -11.10 -4.55
CA GLY A 155 -1.17 -11.40 -5.65
C GLY A 155 -1.96 -10.16 -6.13
N ASN A 156 -1.99 -9.10 -5.33
CA ASN A 156 -2.77 -7.89 -5.60
C ASN A 156 -1.87 -6.66 -5.48
N ILE A 157 -1.78 -5.84 -6.53
CA ILE A 157 -0.84 -4.73 -6.65
C ILE A 157 -1.59 -3.46 -7.03
N GLY A 158 -1.38 -2.39 -6.27
CA GLY A 158 -2.01 -1.10 -6.54
C GLY A 158 -1.02 0.06 -6.58
N SER A 159 -1.46 1.17 -7.15
CA SER A 159 -0.73 2.44 -7.13
C SER A 159 -1.68 3.62 -7.19
N MET A 160 -1.38 4.64 -6.39
CA MET A 160 -2.03 5.93 -6.38
C MET A 160 -1.00 7.00 -6.76
N SER A 161 -1.17 7.66 -7.91
CA SER A 161 -0.23 8.68 -8.39
C SER A 161 1.24 8.23 -8.34
N GLY A 162 1.54 6.99 -8.76
CA GLY A 162 2.88 6.42 -8.63
C GLY A 162 3.90 7.05 -9.57
N GLY A 163 5.14 7.21 -9.10
CA GLY A 163 6.28 7.67 -9.90
C GLY A 163 6.82 6.57 -10.83
N MET A 164 6.01 6.11 -11.79
CA MET A 164 6.23 4.90 -12.58
C MET A 164 7.46 4.93 -13.50
N ASN A 165 8.03 6.11 -13.73
CA ASN A 165 9.23 6.31 -14.53
C ASN A 165 10.24 7.15 -13.74
N PRO A 166 11.01 6.56 -12.79
CA PRO A 166 11.96 7.30 -11.97
C PRO A 166 13.08 7.95 -12.77
N GLU A 167 13.47 7.42 -13.93
CA GLU A 167 14.48 8.01 -14.81
C GLU A 167 14.08 9.41 -15.28
N GLN A 168 12.83 9.61 -15.67
CA GLN A 168 12.30 10.90 -16.11
C GLN A 168 12.44 11.99 -15.05
N TYR A 169 12.43 11.60 -13.77
CA TYR A 169 12.45 12.51 -12.63
C TYR A 169 13.72 12.40 -11.78
N LYS A 170 14.79 11.85 -12.34
CA LYS A 170 16.05 11.53 -11.64
C LYS A 170 16.60 12.65 -10.77
N GLY A 171 16.53 13.91 -11.20
CA GLY A 171 16.99 15.07 -10.42
C GLY A 171 16.11 15.44 -9.22
N ASN A 172 15.00 14.73 -8.95
CA ASN A 172 14.02 15.08 -7.93
C ASN A 172 13.92 14.00 -6.84
N TRP A 173 13.39 14.39 -5.70
CA TRP A 173 12.99 13.51 -4.58
C TRP A 173 14.03 12.47 -4.17
N GLY A 174 15.31 12.77 -4.37
CA GLY A 174 16.41 11.91 -3.96
C GLY A 174 16.59 10.63 -4.78
N ILE A 175 15.94 10.50 -5.95
CA ILE A 175 16.01 9.30 -6.81
C ILE A 175 17.47 8.92 -7.11
N GLU A 176 18.29 9.87 -7.56
CA GLU A 176 19.70 9.61 -7.91
C GLU A 176 20.57 9.21 -6.72
N LYS A 177 20.10 9.40 -5.49
CA LYS A 177 20.81 8.97 -4.28
C LYS A 177 20.67 7.46 -4.03
N VAL A 178 19.71 6.82 -4.68
CA VAL A 178 19.41 5.39 -4.47
C VAL A 178 19.41 4.57 -5.77
N ILE A 179 19.19 5.21 -6.94
CA ILE A 179 19.22 4.61 -8.28
C ILE A 179 20.07 5.49 -9.17
N ASN A 180 21.12 4.97 -9.81
CA ASN A 180 22.00 5.76 -10.68
C ASN A 180 22.34 5.10 -12.02
N SER A 181 21.91 3.89 -12.25
CA SER A 181 22.21 3.11 -13.47
C SER A 181 21.10 2.09 -13.72
N ASP A 182 21.11 1.51 -14.92
CA ASP A 182 20.20 0.42 -15.31
C ASP A 182 18.72 0.79 -15.16
N TRP A 183 18.36 2.00 -15.55
CA TRP A 183 17.00 2.55 -15.39
C TRP A 183 15.90 1.62 -15.90
N ASN A 184 16.18 0.81 -16.93
CA ASN A 184 15.25 -0.19 -17.45
C ASN A 184 14.85 -1.25 -16.41
N GLU A 185 15.66 -1.46 -15.35
CA GLU A 185 15.32 -2.36 -14.24
C GLU A 185 14.38 -1.70 -13.23
N TYR A 186 14.22 -0.39 -13.28
CA TYR A 186 13.41 0.40 -12.34
C TYR A 186 12.19 1.05 -12.99
N ASN A 187 12.25 1.48 -14.26
CA ASN A 187 11.06 1.99 -14.94
C ASN A 187 9.98 0.91 -15.00
N ILE A 188 8.82 1.15 -14.42
CA ILE A 188 7.80 0.11 -14.26
C ILE A 188 7.32 -0.42 -15.61
N LYS A 189 7.18 0.45 -16.63
CA LYS A 189 6.79 0.02 -17.99
C LYS A 189 7.77 -0.96 -18.63
N ASP A 190 9.08 -0.86 -18.28
CA ASP A 190 10.11 -1.70 -18.88
C ASP A 190 10.13 -3.10 -18.25
N ILE A 191 9.79 -3.22 -16.97
CA ILE A 191 9.68 -4.49 -16.25
C ILE A 191 8.27 -5.10 -16.29
N ALA A 192 7.28 -4.40 -16.85
CA ALA A 192 5.88 -4.86 -16.90
C ALA A 192 5.69 -6.21 -17.62
N HIS A 193 6.58 -6.55 -18.57
CA HIS A 193 6.55 -7.85 -19.27
C HIS A 193 6.65 -9.05 -18.32
N LYS A 194 7.19 -8.88 -17.10
CA LYS A 194 7.26 -9.91 -16.05
C LYS A 194 5.88 -10.32 -15.50
N LEU A 195 4.84 -9.53 -15.79
CA LEU A 195 3.45 -9.84 -15.44
C LEU A 195 2.74 -10.73 -16.45
N ILE A 196 3.34 -11.00 -17.63
CA ILE A 196 2.73 -11.83 -18.67
C ILE A 196 2.52 -13.25 -18.14
N GLY A 197 1.29 -13.75 -18.27
CA GLY A 197 0.93 -15.11 -17.82
C GLY A 197 0.75 -15.27 -16.32
N THR A 198 0.87 -14.19 -15.54
CA THR A 198 0.61 -14.22 -14.09
C THR A 198 -0.87 -14.03 -13.79
N LYS A 199 -1.27 -14.35 -12.56
CA LYS A 199 -2.63 -14.10 -12.04
C LYS A 199 -2.67 -12.89 -11.12
N SER A 200 -1.73 -11.95 -11.26
CA SER A 200 -1.71 -10.75 -10.43
C SER A 200 -2.87 -9.81 -10.79
N ASN A 201 -3.57 -9.32 -9.77
CA ASN A 201 -4.63 -8.33 -9.92
C ASN A 201 -4.03 -6.93 -9.75
N LEU A 202 -4.27 -6.05 -10.71
CA LEU A 202 -3.62 -4.74 -10.78
C LEU A 202 -4.65 -3.61 -10.76
N ILE A 203 -4.38 -2.56 -9.97
CA ILE A 203 -5.16 -1.32 -9.97
C ILE A 203 -4.24 -0.10 -9.95
N ILE A 204 -4.49 0.84 -10.86
CA ILE A 204 -3.74 2.08 -11.02
C ILE A 204 -4.71 3.26 -11.01
N ASP A 205 -4.34 4.31 -10.30
CA ASP A 205 -5.18 5.48 -10.14
C ASP A 205 -4.29 6.73 -10.10
N CYS A 206 -4.65 7.78 -10.86
CA CYS A 206 -3.90 9.02 -10.89
C CYS A 206 -4.81 10.22 -11.16
N GLY A 207 -4.55 11.34 -10.49
CA GLY A 207 -5.26 12.60 -10.77
C GLY A 207 -4.90 13.19 -12.13
N VAL A 208 -5.87 13.75 -12.85
CA VAL A 208 -5.62 14.34 -14.18
C VAL A 208 -4.72 15.57 -14.14
N ASP A 209 -4.67 16.26 -13.00
CA ASP A 209 -3.81 17.42 -12.75
C ASP A 209 -2.55 17.06 -11.94
N ASP A 210 -2.26 15.76 -11.80
CA ASP A 210 -1.07 15.26 -11.11
C ASP A 210 0.15 15.29 -12.04
N PHE A 211 1.31 15.71 -11.52
CA PHE A 211 2.54 15.76 -12.31
C PHE A 211 3.07 14.36 -12.72
N PHE A 212 2.55 13.28 -12.11
CA PHE A 212 2.83 11.91 -12.52
C PHE A 212 1.78 11.30 -13.46
N ILE A 213 0.84 12.09 -14.00
CA ILE A 213 -0.22 11.55 -14.85
C ILE A 213 0.35 10.84 -16.09
N GLU A 214 1.32 11.45 -16.79
CA GLU A 214 1.86 10.87 -18.03
C GLU A 214 2.56 9.52 -17.84
N PRO A 215 3.47 9.32 -16.86
CA PRO A 215 4.06 7.99 -16.64
C PRO A 215 3.03 6.93 -16.21
N ASN A 216 1.90 7.32 -15.59
CA ASN A 216 0.81 6.38 -15.31
C ASN A 216 0.03 6.01 -16.59
N ARG A 217 -0.22 6.97 -17.50
CA ARG A 217 -0.79 6.72 -18.82
C ARG A 217 0.10 5.82 -19.69
N GLU A 218 1.40 6.08 -19.68
CA GLU A 218 2.38 5.24 -20.39
C GLU A 218 2.36 3.78 -19.88
N LEU A 219 2.28 3.59 -18.56
CA LEU A 219 2.17 2.25 -17.97
C LEU A 219 0.85 1.59 -18.36
N HIS A 220 -0.28 2.30 -18.24
CA HIS A 220 -1.59 1.82 -18.67
C HIS A 220 -1.56 1.31 -20.13
N LYS A 221 -1.06 2.17 -21.04
CA LYS A 221 -0.90 1.80 -22.44
C LYS A 221 -0.02 0.55 -22.61
N LYS A 222 1.11 0.48 -21.90
CA LYS A 222 2.02 -0.68 -21.96
C LYS A 222 1.35 -1.97 -21.49
N LEU A 223 0.55 -1.91 -20.43
CA LEU A 223 -0.19 -3.09 -19.94
C LEU A 223 -1.24 -3.55 -20.96
N LEU A 224 -1.93 -2.62 -21.64
CA LEU A 224 -2.85 -2.94 -22.73
C LEU A 224 -2.11 -3.61 -23.90
N ASP A 225 -0.97 -3.05 -24.34
CA ASP A 225 -0.16 -3.59 -25.43
C ASP A 225 0.34 -5.02 -25.12
N LEU A 226 0.56 -5.34 -23.84
CA LEU A 226 0.95 -6.67 -23.35
C LEU A 226 -0.23 -7.59 -23.03
N ASN A 227 -1.48 -7.17 -23.26
CA ASN A 227 -2.71 -7.90 -22.90
C ASN A 227 -2.77 -8.26 -21.38
N ILE A 228 -2.24 -7.42 -20.51
CA ILE A 228 -2.29 -7.59 -19.06
C ILE A 228 -3.54 -6.89 -18.53
N LYS A 229 -4.46 -7.67 -17.92
CA LYS A 229 -5.68 -7.14 -17.32
C LYS A 229 -5.35 -6.28 -16.10
N HIS A 230 -5.99 -5.11 -16.00
CA HIS A 230 -5.82 -4.18 -14.89
C HIS A 230 -6.98 -3.18 -14.82
N GLU A 231 -7.23 -2.66 -13.63
CA GLU A 231 -8.08 -1.49 -13.43
C GLU A 231 -7.23 -0.23 -13.59
N TYR A 232 -7.75 0.74 -14.34
CA TYR A 232 -7.12 2.04 -14.50
C TYR A 232 -8.14 3.16 -14.36
N THR A 233 -7.86 4.13 -13.51
CA THR A 233 -8.77 5.26 -13.26
C THR A 233 -8.02 6.58 -13.28
N GLU A 234 -8.53 7.54 -14.04
CA GLU A 234 -8.18 8.95 -13.95
C GLU A 234 -9.39 9.72 -13.41
N ARG A 235 -9.16 10.61 -12.46
CA ARG A 235 -10.19 11.47 -11.88
C ARG A 235 -9.67 12.91 -11.75
N PRO A 236 -10.55 13.93 -11.72
CA PRO A 236 -10.14 15.27 -11.35
C PRO A 236 -9.43 15.27 -10.00
N GLY A 237 -8.25 15.89 -9.94
CA GLY A 237 -7.45 15.99 -8.73
C GLY A 237 -5.96 16.09 -9.00
N THR A 238 -5.23 16.46 -7.96
CA THR A 238 -3.80 16.73 -7.96
C THR A 238 -3.05 15.73 -7.09
N HIS A 239 -1.73 15.90 -6.94
CA HIS A 239 -0.86 15.11 -6.05
C HIS A 239 -1.11 15.46 -4.58
N SER A 240 -2.23 15.00 -4.00
CA SER A 240 -2.69 15.45 -2.68
C SER A 240 -3.32 14.34 -1.84
N TRP A 241 -3.32 14.54 -0.51
CA TRP A 241 -3.92 13.60 0.42
C TRP A 241 -5.43 13.43 0.24
N ASP A 242 -6.15 14.49 -0.15
CA ASP A 242 -7.60 14.40 -0.44
C ASP A 242 -7.87 13.46 -1.62
N TYR A 243 -7.02 13.52 -2.65
CA TYR A 243 -7.07 12.59 -3.77
C TYR A 243 -6.79 11.16 -3.30
N TRP A 244 -5.73 10.95 -2.56
CA TRP A 244 -5.30 9.62 -2.12
C TRP A 244 -6.23 8.98 -1.08
N ASP A 245 -6.91 9.76 -0.23
CA ASP A 245 -7.96 9.20 0.65
C ASP A 245 -9.17 8.68 -0.14
N ASN A 246 -9.51 9.30 -1.26
CA ASN A 246 -10.52 8.76 -2.17
C ASN A 246 -10.03 7.51 -2.90
N SER A 247 -8.78 7.54 -3.36
CA SER A 247 -8.16 6.44 -4.09
C SER A 247 -8.02 5.18 -3.24
N ILE A 248 -7.59 5.29 -1.98
CA ILE A 248 -7.44 4.12 -1.10
C ILE A 248 -8.78 3.44 -0.81
N LYS A 249 -9.90 4.16 -0.77
CA LYS A 249 -11.25 3.59 -0.65
C LYS A 249 -11.58 2.71 -1.84
N SER A 250 -11.33 3.22 -3.05
CA SER A 250 -11.55 2.47 -4.31
C SER A 250 -10.66 1.25 -4.41
N GLN A 251 -9.37 1.39 -4.07
CA GLN A 251 -8.41 0.29 -4.11
C GLN A 251 -8.72 -0.77 -3.05
N THR A 252 -9.13 -0.37 -1.85
CA THR A 252 -9.56 -1.32 -0.81
C THR A 252 -10.78 -2.13 -1.27
N TYR A 253 -11.77 -1.47 -1.88
CA TYR A 253 -12.91 -2.17 -2.46
C TYR A 253 -12.48 -3.18 -3.53
N PHE A 254 -11.62 -2.76 -4.47
CA PHE A 254 -11.06 -3.65 -5.50
C PHE A 254 -10.34 -4.85 -4.87
N PHE A 255 -9.42 -4.64 -3.93
CA PHE A 255 -8.70 -5.74 -3.28
C PHE A 255 -9.65 -6.67 -2.53
N ASN A 256 -10.66 -6.13 -1.83
CA ASN A 256 -11.65 -6.95 -1.16
C ASN A 256 -12.43 -7.84 -2.14
N GLN A 257 -12.74 -7.36 -3.34
CA GLN A 257 -13.35 -8.21 -4.38
C GLN A 257 -12.39 -9.33 -4.81
N MET A 258 -11.11 -9.01 -4.99
CA MET A 258 -10.10 -10.00 -5.40
C MET A 258 -9.84 -11.05 -4.31
N PHE A 259 -9.79 -10.67 -3.05
CA PHE A 259 -9.63 -11.58 -1.91
C PHE A 259 -10.78 -12.60 -1.78
N ASN A 260 -11.97 -12.27 -2.26
CA ASN A 260 -13.18 -13.09 -2.17
C ASN A 260 -13.52 -13.85 -3.47
N GLN A 261 -12.69 -13.74 -4.52
CA GLN A 261 -12.84 -14.57 -5.71
C GLN A 261 -12.45 -16.01 -5.39
N LYS A 262 -13.38 -16.94 -5.69
CA LYS A 262 -13.18 -18.39 -5.52
C LYS A 262 -12.48 -19.01 -6.72
#